data_a22019944a571fd7802c9855b44b2808
#
_entry.id   a22019944a571fd7802c9855b44b2808
#
_cell.length_a   1.000
_cell.length_b   1.000
_cell.length_c   1.000
_cell.angle_alpha   90.00
_cell.angle_beta   90.00
_cell.angle_gamma   90.00
#
_symmetry.space_group_name_H-M   'P 1'
#
loop_
_entity.id
_entity.type
_entity.pdbx_description
1 polymer ?
#
loop_
_entity_poly.entity_id
_entity_poly.type
_entity_poly.pdbx_seq_one_letter_code
_entity_poly.pdbx_strand_id
1 'polypeptide(L)'
;YRPIGGAKYGGHIERLLGIVNLEMHVLDGTTKSNIFEKGTYDSAKNACLTLRELEHYIVYWIVNVYHKSKHSILEIPPQQMWEEGIWGTKFKVGTGLKERVADEATLFLDFAPEFESTIQRTGVKKDKLFYFADCLRPWINAIDPTDDEKKRKRKFIFKRDPRDISMIWFYEPNTNTYFKVPTAKREIPSIGLHEYRQVQAYLKSERLDTVDQDAIYRAIIYLREKVDQAVTLTKKQRRMNQRKKENGKIVAALHHENKNNSVIYTNVDAPKSQNSLWDQNLTAFDDLR
;
A
#
# COMPACT_ATOMS: atom_id res chain seq x y z
N TYR A 1 4.23 4.09 -15.28
CA TYR A 1 4.07 5.55 -15.09
C TYR A 1 3.12 6.06 -16.18
N ARG A 2 2.02 6.70 -15.82
CA ARG A 2 1.05 7.23 -16.77
C ARG A 2 1.54 8.60 -17.26
N PRO A 3 1.68 8.83 -18.58
CA PRO A 3 2.09 10.14 -19.09
C PRO A 3 1.05 11.21 -18.72
N ILE A 4 1.50 12.39 -18.34
CA ILE A 4 0.63 13.54 -18.04
C ILE A 4 -0.16 13.88 -19.31
N GLY A 5 -1.50 13.98 -19.20
CA GLY A 5 -2.40 14.24 -20.33
C GLY A 5 -2.90 13.01 -21.08
N GLY A 6 -2.42 11.80 -20.77
CA GLY A 6 -2.85 10.55 -21.38
C GLY A 6 -4.10 9.94 -20.75
N ALA A 7 -5.29 10.55 -20.91
CA ALA A 7 -6.55 10.00 -20.36
C ALA A 7 -6.86 8.57 -20.84
N LYS A 8 -6.39 8.21 -22.04
CA LYS A 8 -6.67 6.90 -22.67
C LYS A 8 -6.01 5.71 -21.97
N TYR A 9 -4.87 5.91 -21.26
CA TYR A 9 -4.09 4.81 -20.68
C TYR A 9 -4.68 4.21 -19.38
N GLY A 10 -5.77 4.74 -18.85
CA GLY A 10 -6.43 4.22 -17.65
C GLY A 10 -7.80 3.63 -17.87
N GLY A 11 -8.34 3.68 -19.09
CA GLY A 11 -9.72 3.31 -19.36
C GLY A 11 -10.09 1.87 -18.98
N HIS A 12 -9.16 0.92 -19.14
CA HIS A 12 -9.41 -0.48 -18.78
C HIS A 12 -9.52 -0.68 -17.27
N ILE A 13 -8.61 -0.08 -16.48
CA ILE A 13 -8.65 -0.18 -15.02
C ILE A 13 -9.83 0.61 -14.44
N GLU A 14 -10.15 1.76 -15.00
CA GLU A 14 -11.31 2.56 -14.59
C GLU A 14 -12.61 1.79 -14.84
N ARG A 15 -12.72 1.10 -15.99
CA ARG A 15 -13.86 0.24 -16.29
C ARG A 15 -13.96 -0.95 -15.35
N LEU A 16 -12.85 -1.63 -15.07
CA LEU A 16 -12.82 -2.73 -14.09
C LEU A 16 -13.26 -2.27 -12.71
N LEU A 17 -12.74 -1.14 -12.24
CA LEU A 17 -13.16 -0.55 -10.95
C LEU A 17 -14.64 -0.16 -10.96
N GLY A 18 -15.17 0.31 -12.10
CA GLY A 18 -16.60 0.58 -12.27
C GLY A 18 -17.45 -0.69 -12.13
N ILE A 19 -17.03 -1.80 -12.74
CA ILE A 19 -17.70 -3.11 -12.61
C ILE A 19 -17.65 -3.61 -11.16
N VAL A 20 -16.49 -3.55 -10.51
CA VAL A 20 -16.35 -3.92 -9.10
C VAL A 20 -17.26 -3.08 -8.21
N ASN A 21 -17.36 -1.77 -8.46
CA ASN A 21 -18.27 -0.90 -7.71
C ASN A 21 -19.74 -1.30 -7.89
N LEU A 22 -20.17 -1.62 -9.10
CA LEU A 22 -21.54 -2.08 -9.36
C LEU A 22 -21.86 -3.36 -8.58
N GLU A 23 -20.95 -4.33 -8.60
CA GLU A 23 -21.10 -5.58 -7.83
C GLU A 23 -21.14 -5.33 -6.32
N MET A 24 -20.35 -4.36 -5.83
CA MET A 24 -20.36 -4.01 -4.42
C MET A 24 -21.62 -3.30 -3.96
N HIS A 25 -22.42 -2.72 -4.87
CA HIS A 25 -23.70 -2.07 -4.52
C HIS A 25 -24.75 -3.04 -3.99
N VAL A 26 -24.60 -4.33 -4.24
CA VAL A 26 -25.47 -5.39 -3.69
C VAL A 26 -25.23 -5.59 -2.20
N LEU A 27 -24.04 -5.21 -1.69
CA LEU A 27 -23.67 -5.42 -0.29
C LEU A 27 -24.30 -4.35 0.62
N ASP A 28 -24.77 -4.78 1.78
CA ASP A 28 -25.25 -3.86 2.82
C ASP A 28 -24.14 -2.94 3.31
N GLY A 29 -24.46 -1.66 3.44
CA GLY A 29 -23.52 -0.63 3.92
C GLY A 29 -22.71 0.04 2.82
N THR A 30 -22.95 -0.28 1.54
CA THR A 30 -22.33 0.45 0.44
C THR A 30 -22.98 1.82 0.26
N THR A 31 -22.20 2.76 -0.28
CA THR A 31 -22.74 4.06 -0.71
C THR A 31 -23.39 3.86 -2.09
N LYS A 32 -24.65 4.24 -2.22
CA LYS A 32 -25.37 4.17 -3.50
C LYS A 32 -24.73 5.12 -4.52
N SER A 33 -24.94 4.84 -5.81
CA SER A 33 -24.35 5.58 -6.93
C SER A 33 -24.72 7.05 -6.96
N ASN A 34 -25.93 7.38 -6.52
CA ASN A 34 -26.43 8.75 -6.53
C ASN A 34 -27.32 9.05 -5.32
N ILE A 35 -27.61 10.34 -5.12
CA ILE A 35 -28.39 10.83 -3.98
C ILE A 35 -29.83 10.30 -4.01
N PHE A 36 -30.41 10.11 -5.20
CA PHE A 36 -31.78 9.63 -5.34
C PHE A 36 -31.93 8.17 -4.92
N GLU A 37 -30.96 7.31 -5.30
CA GLU A 37 -30.93 5.91 -4.87
C GLU A 37 -30.59 5.78 -3.38
N LYS A 38 -29.81 6.70 -2.84
CA LYS A 38 -29.44 6.71 -1.42
C LYS A 38 -30.66 7.00 -0.54
N GLY A 39 -31.51 7.97 -0.89
CA GLY A 39 -32.65 8.39 -0.08
C GLY A 39 -32.24 8.60 1.38
N THR A 40 -32.98 7.96 2.31
CA THR A 40 -32.70 7.96 3.76
C THR A 40 -31.75 6.85 4.21
N TYR A 41 -31.15 6.09 3.28
CA TYR A 41 -30.28 4.95 3.61
C TYR A 41 -28.98 5.40 4.28
N ASP A 42 -28.74 4.95 5.50
CA ASP A 42 -27.49 5.19 6.24
C ASP A 42 -26.51 4.02 6.04
N SER A 43 -25.57 4.22 5.12
CA SER A 43 -24.55 3.23 4.78
C SER A 43 -23.67 2.85 5.98
N ALA A 44 -23.37 3.79 6.87
CA ALA A 44 -22.53 3.52 8.03
C ALA A 44 -23.24 2.62 9.06
N LYS A 45 -24.54 2.82 9.23
CA LYS A 45 -25.38 2.02 10.15
C LYS A 45 -25.61 0.60 9.62
N ASN A 46 -25.81 0.47 8.31
CA ASN A 46 -26.10 -0.81 7.66
C ASN A 46 -24.85 -1.60 7.26
N ALA A 47 -23.67 -1.00 7.31
CA ALA A 47 -22.44 -1.71 6.98
C ALA A 47 -22.25 -2.94 7.89
N CYS A 48 -22.24 -4.15 7.33
CA CYS A 48 -22.16 -5.42 8.07
C CYS A 48 -20.81 -6.13 7.91
N LEU A 49 -20.05 -5.86 6.83
CA LEU A 49 -18.79 -6.52 6.56
C LEU A 49 -17.60 -5.83 7.25
N THR A 50 -16.66 -6.63 7.73
CA THR A 50 -15.31 -6.17 8.08
C THR A 50 -14.50 -5.92 6.80
N LEU A 51 -13.37 -5.20 6.92
CA LEU A 51 -12.49 -4.96 5.77
C LEU A 51 -11.97 -6.29 5.17
N ARG A 52 -11.66 -7.27 6.02
CA ARG A 52 -11.19 -8.59 5.58
C ARG A 52 -12.27 -9.38 4.85
N GLU A 53 -13.49 -9.37 5.35
CA GLU A 53 -14.62 -10.03 4.67
C GLU A 53 -14.89 -9.39 3.31
N LEU A 54 -14.80 -8.04 3.23
CA LEU A 54 -14.92 -7.31 1.99
C LEU A 54 -13.78 -7.66 1.02
N GLU A 55 -12.54 -7.69 1.49
CA GLU A 55 -11.38 -8.12 0.70
C GLU A 55 -11.58 -9.54 0.16
N HIS A 56 -12.00 -10.48 1.03
CA HIS A 56 -12.28 -11.85 0.64
C HIS A 56 -13.38 -11.94 -0.42
N TYR A 57 -14.46 -11.17 -0.27
CA TYR A 57 -15.54 -11.09 -1.24
C TYR A 57 -15.04 -10.59 -2.60
N ILE A 58 -14.26 -9.50 -2.62
CA ILE A 58 -13.71 -8.93 -3.86
C ILE A 58 -12.78 -9.92 -4.55
N VAL A 59 -11.86 -10.56 -3.82
CA VAL A 59 -10.94 -11.56 -4.37
C VAL A 59 -11.72 -12.75 -4.92
N TYR A 60 -12.70 -13.26 -4.18
CA TYR A 60 -13.56 -14.36 -4.64
C TYR A 60 -14.29 -13.99 -5.92
N TRP A 61 -14.88 -12.80 -5.99
CA TRP A 61 -15.59 -12.33 -7.18
C TRP A 61 -14.64 -12.18 -8.37
N ILE A 62 -13.45 -11.60 -8.19
CA ILE A 62 -12.47 -11.46 -9.27
C ILE A 62 -12.09 -12.84 -9.82
N VAL A 63 -11.72 -13.78 -8.96
CA VAL A 63 -11.19 -15.10 -9.37
C VAL A 63 -12.28 -16.01 -9.95
N ASN A 64 -13.46 -16.02 -9.35
CA ASN A 64 -14.49 -17.00 -9.70
C ASN A 64 -15.55 -16.48 -10.66
N VAL A 65 -15.75 -15.17 -10.71
CA VAL A 65 -16.75 -14.55 -11.58
C VAL A 65 -16.07 -13.81 -12.73
N TYR A 66 -15.32 -12.74 -12.43
CA TYR A 66 -14.75 -11.86 -13.44
C TYR A 66 -13.77 -12.58 -14.37
N HIS A 67 -12.81 -13.34 -13.83
CA HIS A 67 -11.82 -14.06 -14.65
C HIS A 67 -12.43 -15.11 -15.57
N LYS A 68 -13.60 -15.66 -15.20
CA LYS A 68 -14.28 -16.73 -15.96
C LYS A 68 -15.41 -16.23 -16.86
N SER A 69 -15.80 -14.98 -16.68
CA SER A 69 -16.89 -14.38 -17.49
C SER A 69 -16.36 -13.83 -18.81
N LYS A 70 -17.16 -13.93 -19.86
CA LYS A 70 -16.83 -13.34 -21.17
C LYS A 70 -16.65 -11.83 -21.04
N HIS A 71 -15.47 -11.35 -21.40
CA HIS A 71 -15.18 -9.91 -21.38
C HIS A 71 -15.69 -9.24 -22.65
N SER A 72 -16.37 -8.10 -22.54
CA SER A 72 -17.06 -7.42 -23.64
C SER A 72 -16.15 -6.99 -24.81
N ILE A 73 -14.88 -6.71 -24.53
CA ILE A 73 -13.91 -6.28 -25.55
C ILE A 73 -13.07 -7.47 -26.03
N LEU A 74 -12.64 -8.34 -25.10
CA LEU A 74 -11.79 -9.49 -25.43
C LEU A 74 -12.56 -10.62 -26.09
N GLU A 75 -13.90 -10.63 -25.96
CA GLU A 75 -14.81 -11.68 -26.40
C GLU A 75 -14.57 -13.07 -25.79
N ILE A 76 -13.53 -13.22 -25.01
CA ILE A 76 -13.14 -14.41 -24.24
C ILE A 76 -12.97 -14.05 -22.76
N PRO A 77 -12.99 -15.03 -21.84
CA PRO A 77 -12.68 -14.79 -20.44
C PRO A 77 -11.25 -14.27 -20.23
N PRO A 78 -11.01 -13.32 -19.29
CA PRO A 78 -9.67 -12.86 -18.96
C PRO A 78 -8.70 -13.98 -18.61
N GLN A 79 -9.16 -15.01 -17.91
CA GLN A 79 -8.35 -16.18 -17.56
C GLN A 79 -7.88 -16.92 -18.83
N GLN A 80 -8.78 -17.13 -19.80
CA GLN A 80 -8.40 -17.79 -21.06
C GLN A 80 -7.37 -16.96 -21.83
N MET A 81 -7.55 -15.63 -21.92
CA MET A 81 -6.57 -14.74 -22.55
C MET A 81 -5.20 -14.86 -21.90
N TRP A 82 -5.15 -14.92 -20.56
CA TRP A 82 -3.92 -15.07 -19.79
C TRP A 82 -3.27 -16.43 -20.05
N GLU A 83 -4.05 -17.52 -20.03
CA GLU A 83 -3.57 -18.89 -20.33
C GLU A 83 -3.01 -19.00 -21.74
N GLU A 84 -3.71 -18.45 -22.73
CA GLU A 84 -3.25 -18.39 -24.13
C GLU A 84 -1.97 -17.56 -24.27
N GLY A 85 -1.83 -16.47 -23.50
CA GLY A 85 -0.61 -15.66 -23.46
C GLY A 85 0.60 -16.42 -22.92
N ILE A 86 0.41 -17.26 -21.91
CA ILE A 86 1.48 -18.05 -21.27
C ILE A 86 1.81 -19.31 -22.06
N TRP A 87 0.81 -20.11 -22.37
CA TRP A 87 1.01 -21.41 -23.00
C TRP A 87 1.06 -21.34 -24.51
N GLY A 88 0.57 -20.26 -25.07
CA GLY A 88 0.41 -20.08 -26.50
C GLY A 88 -0.87 -20.68 -27.05
N THR A 89 -1.05 -20.49 -28.34
CA THR A 89 -2.14 -21.06 -29.14
C THR A 89 -1.53 -21.83 -30.31
N LYS A 90 -2.38 -22.47 -31.12
CA LYS A 90 -1.92 -23.13 -32.37
C LYS A 90 -1.18 -22.17 -33.32
N PHE A 91 -1.39 -20.87 -33.18
CA PHE A 91 -0.86 -19.85 -34.09
C PHE A 91 0.18 -18.93 -33.47
N LYS A 92 0.30 -18.92 -32.13
CA LYS A 92 1.20 -18.00 -31.39
C LYS A 92 1.92 -18.75 -30.27
N VAL A 93 3.23 -18.61 -30.22
CA VAL A 93 4.05 -19.17 -29.13
C VAL A 93 3.78 -18.36 -27.85
N GLY A 94 3.56 -19.06 -26.73
CA GLY A 94 3.38 -18.43 -25.43
C GLY A 94 4.69 -17.90 -24.83
N THR A 95 4.55 -17.02 -23.86
CA THR A 95 5.72 -16.43 -23.15
C THR A 95 6.33 -17.35 -22.12
N GLY A 96 5.67 -18.46 -21.77
CA GLY A 96 6.04 -19.31 -20.64
C GLY A 96 5.68 -18.71 -19.28
N LEU A 97 5.67 -19.56 -18.26
CA LEU A 97 5.53 -19.10 -16.87
C LEU A 97 6.83 -18.44 -16.42
N LYS A 98 6.70 -17.24 -15.85
CA LYS A 98 7.82 -16.59 -15.16
C LYS A 98 8.11 -17.32 -13.85
N GLU A 99 9.36 -17.24 -13.40
CA GLU A 99 9.76 -17.76 -12.09
C GLU A 99 8.90 -17.12 -10.99
N ARG A 100 8.51 -17.97 -10.04
CA ARG A 100 7.80 -17.49 -8.86
C ARG A 100 8.76 -16.70 -7.99
N VAL A 101 8.33 -15.50 -7.53
CA VAL A 101 9.10 -14.77 -6.53
C VAL A 101 9.19 -15.59 -5.25
N ALA A 102 10.40 -15.99 -4.89
CA ALA A 102 10.65 -16.86 -3.75
C ALA A 102 10.57 -16.11 -2.40
N ASP A 103 10.86 -14.81 -2.42
CA ASP A 103 10.90 -13.98 -1.22
C ASP A 103 9.65 -13.07 -1.13
N GLU A 104 8.75 -13.42 -0.22
CA GLU A 104 7.52 -12.65 0.04
C GLU A 104 7.81 -11.25 0.59
N ALA A 105 8.91 -11.07 1.32
CA ALA A 105 9.28 -9.78 1.89
C ALA A 105 9.76 -8.82 0.79
N THR A 106 10.55 -9.29 -0.15
CA THR A 106 10.93 -8.52 -1.34
C THR A 106 9.69 -8.15 -2.16
N LEU A 107 8.80 -9.12 -2.40
CA LEU A 107 7.55 -8.85 -3.11
C LEU A 107 6.71 -7.78 -2.41
N PHE A 108 6.60 -7.86 -1.08
CA PHE A 108 5.90 -6.84 -0.29
C PHE A 108 6.53 -5.45 -0.46
N LEU A 109 7.86 -5.35 -0.40
CA LEU A 109 8.56 -4.08 -0.56
C LEU A 109 8.43 -3.51 -1.97
N ASP A 110 8.42 -4.35 -3.00
CA ASP A 110 8.22 -3.91 -4.37
C ASP A 110 6.87 -3.22 -4.58
N PHE A 111 5.82 -3.74 -3.93
CA PHE A 111 4.48 -3.16 -3.99
C PHE A 111 4.20 -2.09 -2.94
N ALA A 112 5.06 -1.93 -1.92
CA ALA A 112 4.85 -0.92 -0.89
C ALA A 112 4.95 0.50 -1.48
N PRO A 113 4.06 1.42 -1.06
CA PRO A 113 4.13 2.82 -1.47
C PRO A 113 5.48 3.44 -1.15
N GLU A 114 6.06 4.14 -2.12
CA GLU A 114 7.34 4.81 -1.99
C GLU A 114 7.20 6.32 -1.78
N PHE A 115 8.22 6.90 -1.19
CA PHE A 115 8.38 8.35 -1.13
C PHE A 115 9.86 8.71 -1.10
N GLU A 116 10.17 9.89 -1.59
CA GLU A 116 11.51 10.45 -1.52
C GLU A 116 11.67 11.38 -0.33
N SER A 117 12.82 11.33 0.34
CA SER A 117 13.18 12.26 1.39
C SER A 117 14.68 12.44 1.51
N THR A 118 15.10 13.58 2.07
CA THR A 118 16.48 13.82 2.49
C THR A 118 16.70 13.26 3.88
N ILE A 119 17.95 12.87 4.19
CA ILE A 119 18.34 12.35 5.51
C ILE A 119 19.02 13.49 6.28
N GLN A 120 18.44 13.84 7.42
CA GLN A 120 18.94 14.87 8.33
C GLN A 120 19.55 14.25 9.58
N ARG A 121 20.19 15.04 10.45
CA ARG A 121 20.71 14.57 11.75
C ARG A 121 19.64 13.95 12.65
N THR A 122 18.40 14.45 12.53
CA THR A 122 17.24 13.91 13.26
C THR A 122 16.61 12.70 12.56
N GLY A 123 17.19 12.26 11.45
CA GLY A 123 16.66 11.19 10.62
C GLY A 123 15.79 11.70 9.47
N VAL A 124 14.87 10.85 9.06
CA VAL A 124 13.92 11.10 7.97
C VAL A 124 12.58 11.53 8.54
N LYS A 125 12.05 12.64 8.05
CA LYS A 125 10.72 13.14 8.45
C LYS A 125 9.64 12.77 7.44
N LYS A 126 8.60 12.08 7.90
CA LYS A 126 7.39 11.80 7.12
C LYS A 126 6.14 11.92 8.00
N ASP A 127 5.16 12.73 7.55
CA ASP A 127 3.89 12.95 8.26
C ASP A 127 4.09 13.31 9.75
N LYS A 128 5.05 14.20 10.06
CA LYS A 128 5.45 14.64 11.42
C LYS A 128 6.13 13.57 12.29
N LEU A 129 6.29 12.34 11.80
CA LEU A 129 7.12 11.33 12.45
C LEU A 129 8.57 11.44 11.96
N PHE A 130 9.49 11.17 12.89
CA PHE A 130 10.91 11.07 12.60
C PHE A 130 11.33 9.61 12.70
N TYR A 131 12.10 9.16 11.73
CA TYR A 131 12.59 7.79 11.63
C TYR A 131 14.12 7.81 11.62
N PHE A 132 14.73 6.95 12.41
CA PHE A 132 16.18 6.87 12.46
C PHE A 132 16.68 5.45 12.73
N ALA A 133 17.75 5.07 12.03
CA ALA A 133 18.54 3.87 12.29
C ALA A 133 19.99 4.14 11.89
N ASP A 134 20.90 3.31 12.38
CA ASP A 134 22.35 3.51 12.13
C ASP A 134 22.73 3.44 10.65
N CYS A 135 21.99 2.68 9.85
CA CYS A 135 22.17 2.62 8.40
C CYS A 135 22.03 3.99 7.68
N LEU A 136 21.37 4.96 8.32
CA LEU A 136 21.21 6.30 7.75
C LEU A 136 22.42 7.22 8.04
N ARG A 137 23.29 6.87 8.98
CA ARG A 137 24.42 7.75 9.40
C ARG A 137 25.34 8.18 8.26
N PRO A 138 25.77 7.29 7.35
CA PRO A 138 26.65 7.67 6.24
C PRO A 138 26.02 8.68 5.27
N TRP A 139 24.68 8.74 5.26
CA TRP A 139 23.90 9.52 4.31
C TRP A 139 23.36 10.84 4.88
N ILE A 140 23.70 11.16 6.14
CA ILE A 140 23.23 12.40 6.78
C ILE A 140 23.78 13.61 6.02
N ASN A 141 22.86 14.48 5.58
CA ASN A 141 23.17 15.67 4.79
C ASN A 141 23.95 15.40 3.49
N ALA A 142 23.84 14.19 2.94
CA ALA A 142 24.48 13.86 1.68
C ALA A 142 24.04 14.85 0.57
N ILE A 143 25.01 15.21 -0.27
CA ILE A 143 24.80 16.11 -1.42
C ILE A 143 24.51 15.29 -2.64
N ASP A 144 23.67 15.79 -3.50
CA ASP A 144 23.33 15.17 -4.78
C ASP A 144 24.62 15.12 -5.66
N PRO A 145 25.05 13.93 -6.10
CA PRO A 145 26.24 13.80 -6.92
C PRO A 145 26.12 14.44 -8.30
N THR A 146 24.90 14.76 -8.74
CA THR A 146 24.63 15.40 -10.02
C THR A 146 24.56 16.92 -9.93
N ASP A 147 24.69 17.48 -8.73
CA ASP A 147 24.65 18.93 -8.49
C ASP A 147 26.06 19.51 -8.47
N ASP A 148 26.47 20.15 -9.55
CA ASP A 148 27.79 20.79 -9.72
C ASP A 148 28.06 21.87 -8.66
N GLU A 149 27.02 22.57 -8.20
CA GLU A 149 27.13 23.61 -7.15
C GLU A 149 27.19 23.06 -5.74
N LYS A 150 26.99 21.75 -5.54
CA LYS A 150 26.98 21.04 -4.23
C LYS A 150 26.04 21.65 -3.19
N LYS A 151 24.95 22.27 -3.62
CA LYS A 151 23.97 22.91 -2.74
C LYS A 151 22.74 22.03 -2.51
N ARG A 152 22.41 21.14 -3.46
CA ARG A 152 21.23 20.31 -3.37
C ARG A 152 21.47 19.08 -2.49
N LYS A 153 20.62 18.88 -1.50
CA LYS A 153 20.63 17.65 -0.69
C LYS A 153 20.13 16.46 -1.50
N ARG A 154 20.86 15.35 -1.42
CA ARG A 154 20.48 14.09 -2.07
C ARG A 154 19.16 13.57 -1.49
N LYS A 155 18.26 13.18 -2.36
CA LYS A 155 17.04 12.47 -2.01
C LYS A 155 17.26 10.98 -2.09
N PHE A 156 16.63 10.25 -1.18
CA PHE A 156 16.69 8.80 -1.09
C PHE A 156 15.28 8.23 -1.14
N ILE A 157 15.16 7.01 -1.64
CA ILE A 157 13.90 6.28 -1.75
C ILE A 157 13.63 5.56 -0.43
N PHE A 158 12.42 5.72 0.05
CA PHE A 158 11.89 5.02 1.22
C PHE A 158 10.58 4.34 0.84
N LYS A 159 10.33 3.17 1.40
CA LYS A 159 9.06 2.46 1.31
C LYS A 159 8.33 2.50 2.65
N ARG A 160 6.99 2.58 2.61
CA ARG A 160 6.18 2.60 3.83
C ARG A 160 4.86 1.87 3.63
N ASP A 161 4.53 0.96 4.55
CA ASP A 161 3.22 0.32 4.60
C ASP A 161 2.20 1.26 5.27
N PRO A 162 1.10 1.65 4.59
CA PRO A 162 0.04 2.44 5.20
C PRO A 162 -0.69 1.74 6.36
N ARG A 163 -0.58 0.42 6.46
CA ARG A 163 -1.18 -0.38 7.54
C ARG A 163 -0.37 -0.32 8.83
N ASP A 164 0.95 -0.10 8.70
CA ASP A 164 1.86 0.10 9.82
C ASP A 164 2.92 1.16 9.51
N ILE A 165 2.72 2.35 10.06
CA ILE A 165 3.62 3.48 9.88
C ILE A 165 4.63 3.62 11.03
N SER A 166 4.74 2.66 11.92
CA SER A 166 5.74 2.67 13.00
C SER A 166 7.16 2.53 12.49
N MET A 167 7.31 2.08 11.25
CA MET A 167 8.59 1.89 10.57
C MET A 167 8.50 2.24 9.09
N ILE A 168 9.66 2.50 8.50
CA ILE A 168 9.87 2.66 7.06
C ILE A 168 11.03 1.77 6.62
N TRP A 169 11.17 1.56 5.32
CA TRP A 169 12.31 0.86 4.74
C TRP A 169 13.12 1.83 3.90
N PHE A 170 14.40 1.92 4.19
CA PHE A 170 15.38 2.71 3.45
C PHE A 170 16.01 1.86 2.36
N TYR A 171 15.94 2.30 1.11
CA TYR A 171 16.69 1.71 0.01
C TYR A 171 18.10 2.28 -0.02
N GLU A 172 19.09 1.46 0.29
CA GLU A 172 20.51 1.84 0.34
C GLU A 172 21.12 1.69 -1.06
N PRO A 173 21.57 2.80 -1.69
CA PRO A 173 21.97 2.80 -3.10
C PRO A 173 23.23 2.01 -3.43
N ASN A 174 24.16 1.81 -2.48
CA ASN A 174 25.43 1.12 -2.74
C ASN A 174 25.26 -0.39 -2.73
N THR A 175 24.44 -0.90 -1.82
CA THR A 175 24.20 -2.34 -1.65
C THR A 175 22.94 -2.82 -2.33
N ASN A 176 22.10 -1.89 -2.83
CA ASN A 176 20.80 -2.17 -3.41
C ASN A 176 19.91 -3.01 -2.47
N THR A 177 19.93 -2.67 -1.17
CA THR A 177 19.22 -3.42 -0.14
C THR A 177 18.28 -2.52 0.64
N TYR A 178 17.24 -3.11 1.23
CA TYR A 178 16.31 -2.40 2.08
C TYR A 178 16.64 -2.60 3.55
N PHE A 179 16.78 -1.50 4.27
CA PHE A 179 16.99 -1.48 5.72
C PHE A 179 15.76 -0.96 6.43
N LYS A 180 15.40 -1.63 7.52
CA LYS A 180 14.29 -1.24 8.37
C LYS A 180 14.69 -0.06 9.24
N VAL A 181 13.87 0.98 9.26
CA VAL A 181 14.10 2.22 10.00
C VAL A 181 12.90 2.51 10.90
N PRO A 182 12.99 2.30 12.21
CA PRO A 182 11.92 2.60 13.16
C PRO A 182 11.81 4.11 13.44
N THR A 183 10.80 4.49 14.21
CA THR A 183 10.66 5.86 14.73
C THR A 183 11.82 6.23 15.67
N ALA A 184 12.33 7.47 15.57
CA ALA A 184 13.63 7.89 16.10
C ALA A 184 13.75 7.97 17.63
N LYS A 185 12.78 8.61 18.30
CA LYS A 185 12.88 8.86 19.75
C LYS A 185 12.31 7.71 20.58
N ARG A 186 11.19 7.18 20.12
CA ARG A 186 10.48 6.11 20.80
C ARG A 186 9.78 5.26 19.75
N GLU A 187 9.91 3.96 19.88
CA GLU A 187 9.14 3.05 19.07
C GLU A 187 7.65 3.22 19.39
N ILE A 188 6.91 3.71 18.42
CA ILE A 188 5.45 3.79 18.54
C ILE A 188 4.85 2.40 18.29
N PRO A 189 3.73 2.06 18.95
CA PRO A 189 3.03 0.82 18.64
C PRO A 189 2.66 0.77 17.16
N SER A 190 2.60 -0.44 16.59
CA SER A 190 2.08 -0.61 15.23
C SER A 190 0.75 0.12 15.07
N ILE A 191 0.72 1.07 14.13
CA ILE A 191 -0.43 1.96 13.90
C ILE A 191 -0.60 2.21 12.40
N GLY A 192 -1.83 2.08 11.91
CA GLY A 192 -2.15 2.41 10.54
C GLY A 192 -2.25 3.92 10.30
N LEU A 193 -2.01 4.34 9.07
CA LEU A 193 -2.07 5.76 8.68
C LEU A 193 -3.42 6.41 9.00
N HIS A 194 -4.52 5.65 8.90
CA HIS A 194 -5.86 6.18 9.23
C HIS A 194 -6.00 6.43 10.74
N GLU A 195 -5.58 5.50 11.58
CA GLU A 195 -5.61 5.65 13.04
C GLU A 195 -4.69 6.81 13.46
N TYR A 196 -3.51 6.91 12.85
CA TYR A 196 -2.59 8.02 13.10
C TYR A 196 -3.18 9.39 12.76
N ARG A 197 -3.93 9.50 11.67
CA ARG A 197 -4.65 10.75 11.34
C ARG A 197 -5.66 11.14 12.40
N GLN A 198 -6.34 10.17 13.01
CA GLN A 198 -7.25 10.42 14.14
C GLN A 198 -6.48 10.91 15.38
N VAL A 199 -5.31 10.31 15.66
CA VAL A 199 -4.41 10.79 16.73
C VAL A 199 -3.98 12.23 16.49
N GLN A 200 -3.58 12.58 15.28
CA GLN A 200 -3.18 13.93 14.92
C GLN A 200 -4.36 14.93 15.05
N ALA A 201 -5.56 14.52 14.68
CA ALA A 201 -6.76 15.34 14.85
C ALA A 201 -7.09 15.58 16.34
N TYR A 202 -6.96 14.53 17.17
CA TYR A 202 -7.12 14.63 18.63
C TYR A 202 -6.09 15.59 19.24
N LEU A 203 -4.79 15.40 18.94
CA LEU A 203 -3.75 16.29 19.46
C LEU A 203 -3.99 17.75 19.07
N LYS A 204 -4.45 18.00 17.85
CA LYS A 204 -4.80 19.34 17.40
C LYS A 204 -6.00 19.92 18.15
N SER A 205 -7.04 19.13 18.43
CA SER A 205 -8.22 19.58 19.17
C SER A 205 -7.88 19.92 20.62
N GLU A 206 -6.99 19.17 21.24
CA GLU A 206 -6.50 19.39 22.60
C GLU A 206 -5.37 20.45 22.68
N ARG A 207 -4.99 21.06 21.55
CA ARG A 207 -3.89 22.02 21.44
C ARG A 207 -2.53 21.48 21.92
N LEU A 208 -2.34 20.17 21.83
CA LEU A 208 -1.09 19.49 22.18
C LEU A 208 -0.12 19.50 20.99
N ASP A 209 1.17 19.31 21.29
CA ASP A 209 2.18 19.26 20.24
C ASP A 209 1.97 18.06 19.32
N THR A 210 1.77 18.34 18.04
CA THR A 210 1.55 17.32 17.00
C THR A 210 2.84 16.76 16.41
N VAL A 211 4.00 17.21 16.85
CA VAL A 211 5.34 16.79 16.38
C VAL A 211 6.08 16.02 17.45
N ASP A 212 5.79 16.27 18.73
CA ASP A 212 6.41 15.55 19.84
C ASP A 212 5.99 14.07 19.83
N GLN A 213 6.97 13.18 19.70
CA GLN A 213 6.72 11.73 19.61
C GLN A 213 6.20 11.14 20.94
N ASP A 214 6.54 11.74 22.07
CA ASP A 214 5.99 11.29 23.36
C ASP A 214 4.54 11.70 23.53
N ALA A 215 4.14 12.88 23.05
CA ALA A 215 2.73 13.28 22.99
C ALA A 215 1.93 12.39 22.05
N ILE A 216 2.47 12.07 20.89
CA ILE A 216 1.88 11.14 19.92
C ILE A 216 1.71 9.75 20.56
N TYR A 217 2.73 9.22 21.21
CA TYR A 217 2.67 7.91 21.86
C TYR A 217 1.56 7.87 22.92
N ARG A 218 1.52 8.85 23.83
CA ARG A 218 0.50 8.94 24.86
C ARG A 218 -0.91 9.04 24.28
N ALA A 219 -1.08 9.82 23.21
CA ALA A 219 -2.37 9.94 22.53
C ALA A 219 -2.82 8.63 21.87
N ILE A 220 -1.88 7.86 21.28
CA ILE A 220 -2.19 6.52 20.72
C ILE A 220 -2.71 5.61 21.82
N ILE A 221 -2.00 5.51 22.94
CA ILE A 221 -2.39 4.65 24.06
C ILE A 221 -3.75 5.09 24.62
N TYR A 222 -3.93 6.37 24.91
CA TYR A 222 -5.17 6.92 25.43
C TYR A 222 -6.38 6.64 24.53
N LEU A 223 -6.27 6.87 23.22
CA LEU A 223 -7.36 6.62 22.28
C LEU A 223 -7.67 5.13 22.15
N ARG A 224 -6.65 4.25 22.24
CA ARG A 224 -6.87 2.79 22.26
C ARG A 224 -7.56 2.33 23.52
N GLU A 225 -7.15 2.81 24.68
CA GLU A 225 -7.82 2.52 25.95
C GLU A 225 -9.28 2.98 25.95
N LYS A 226 -9.56 4.18 25.46
CA LYS A 226 -10.95 4.66 25.30
C LYS A 226 -11.79 3.76 24.39
N VAL A 227 -11.21 3.30 23.29
CA VAL A 227 -11.92 2.36 22.41
C VAL A 227 -12.16 1.03 23.11
N ASP A 228 -11.18 0.52 23.86
CA ASP A 228 -11.30 -0.75 24.57
C ASP A 228 -12.36 -0.69 25.70
N GLN A 229 -12.45 0.44 26.40
CA GLN A 229 -13.51 0.69 27.39
C GLN A 229 -14.91 0.80 26.76
N ALA A 230 -15.00 1.31 25.54
CA ALA A 230 -16.27 1.48 24.82
C ALA A 230 -16.71 0.23 24.04
N VAL A 231 -15.99 -0.91 24.19
CA VAL A 231 -16.16 -2.15 23.39
C VAL A 231 -17.52 -2.82 23.51
N THR A 232 -18.30 -2.47 24.49
CA THR A 232 -19.59 -3.15 24.73
C THR A 232 -20.74 -2.71 23.82
N LEU A 233 -20.60 -1.66 22.99
CA LEU A 233 -21.79 -0.93 22.59
C LEU A 233 -22.11 -0.76 21.09
N THR A 234 -21.20 -0.92 20.11
CA THR A 234 -21.61 -0.75 18.70
C THR A 234 -20.90 -1.65 17.69
N LYS A 235 -21.61 -2.02 16.60
CA LYS A 235 -21.04 -2.74 15.43
C LYS A 235 -19.78 -2.04 14.87
N LYS A 236 -19.74 -0.71 14.88
CA LYS A 236 -18.62 0.10 14.42
C LYS A 236 -17.36 -0.09 15.28
N GLN A 237 -17.53 -0.20 16.59
CA GLN A 237 -16.44 -0.43 17.56
C GLN A 237 -15.88 -1.85 17.45
N ARG A 238 -16.75 -2.86 17.27
CA ARG A 238 -16.31 -4.25 17.02
C ARG A 238 -15.42 -4.33 15.77
N ARG A 239 -15.77 -3.63 14.69
CA ARG A 239 -14.98 -3.57 13.47
C ARG A 239 -13.64 -2.88 13.66
N MET A 240 -13.58 -1.75 14.38
CA MET A 240 -12.32 -1.07 14.70
C MET A 240 -11.38 -1.98 15.50
N ASN A 241 -11.89 -2.71 16.48
CA ASN A 241 -11.09 -3.63 17.28
C ASN A 241 -10.61 -4.84 16.47
N GLN A 242 -11.44 -5.35 15.57
CA GLN A 242 -11.04 -6.42 14.67
C GLN A 242 -9.91 -5.96 13.74
N ARG A 243 -9.99 -4.75 13.18
CA ARG A 243 -8.89 -4.16 12.38
C ARG A 243 -7.58 -4.04 13.17
N LYS A 244 -7.65 -3.61 14.44
CA LYS A 244 -6.47 -3.56 15.32
C LYS A 244 -5.84 -4.94 15.50
N LYS A 245 -6.66 -5.96 15.78
CA LYS A 245 -6.19 -7.34 15.96
C LYS A 245 -5.59 -7.92 14.68
N GLU A 246 -6.18 -7.64 13.53
CA GLU A 246 -5.70 -8.11 12.23
C GLU A 246 -4.40 -7.44 11.82
N ASN A 247 -4.30 -6.11 11.95
CA ASN A 247 -3.06 -5.37 11.73
C ASN A 247 -1.94 -5.85 12.66
N GLY A 248 -2.25 -6.04 13.96
CA GLY A 248 -1.29 -6.57 14.93
C GLY A 248 -0.78 -7.97 14.58
N LYS A 249 -1.63 -8.85 14.02
CA LYS A 249 -1.22 -10.19 13.58
C LYS A 249 -0.32 -10.15 12.34
N ILE A 250 -0.63 -9.30 11.37
CA ILE A 250 0.19 -9.12 10.16
C ILE A 250 1.57 -8.61 10.55
N VAL A 251 1.62 -7.60 11.41
CA VAL A 251 2.88 -7.04 11.88
C VAL A 251 3.66 -8.03 12.74
N ALA A 252 2.99 -8.79 13.62
CA ALA A 252 3.64 -9.83 14.43
C ALA A 252 4.21 -10.95 13.56
N ALA A 253 3.53 -11.36 12.51
CA ALA A 253 4.05 -12.34 11.54
C ALA A 253 5.30 -11.80 10.85
N LEU A 254 5.26 -10.57 10.35
CA LEU A 254 6.42 -9.89 9.75
C LEU A 254 7.58 -9.68 10.74
N HIS A 255 7.29 -9.48 12.05
CA HIS A 255 8.30 -9.36 13.10
C HIS A 255 8.88 -10.72 13.55
N HIS A 256 8.11 -11.81 13.55
CA HIS A 256 8.60 -13.16 13.88
C HIS A 256 9.58 -13.69 12.84
N GLU A 257 9.31 -13.48 11.58
CA GLU A 257 10.23 -13.83 10.49
C GLU A 257 11.54 -13.04 10.57
N ASN A 258 11.47 -11.77 11.01
CA ASN A 258 12.65 -10.89 11.14
C ASN A 258 13.49 -11.11 12.42
N LYS A 259 12.98 -11.76 13.47
CA LYS A 259 13.81 -12.10 14.66
C LYS A 259 14.84 -13.19 14.39
N ASN A 260 14.57 -14.05 13.42
CA ASN A 260 15.51 -15.11 13.00
C ASN A 260 16.45 -14.68 11.89
N ASN A 261 16.20 -13.52 11.27
CA ASN A 261 17.03 -12.98 10.23
C ASN A 261 17.23 -11.48 10.48
N SER A 262 18.44 -11.10 10.91
CA SER A 262 19.01 -9.78 10.63
C SER A 262 19.24 -9.66 9.12
N VAL A 263 18.21 -9.88 8.33
CA VAL A 263 18.34 -10.07 6.90
C VAL A 263 18.34 -8.72 6.20
N ILE A 264 19.45 -8.44 5.70
CA ILE A 264 19.72 -7.71 4.49
C ILE A 264 18.84 -8.34 3.40
N TYR A 265 17.78 -7.67 2.97
CA TYR A 265 17.04 -8.08 1.78
C TYR A 265 17.92 -7.77 0.56
N THR A 266 18.69 -8.77 0.12
CA THR A 266 19.53 -8.67 -1.07
C THR A 266 18.72 -8.96 -2.31
N ASN A 267 18.95 -8.13 -3.32
CA ASN A 267 18.57 -8.30 -4.71
C ASN A 267 17.10 -8.11 -5.05
N VAL A 268 16.77 -6.83 -5.17
CA VAL A 268 15.99 -6.46 -6.33
C VAL A 268 16.93 -5.67 -7.22
N ASP A 269 17.25 -6.19 -8.39
CA ASP A 269 17.74 -5.34 -9.47
C ASP A 269 16.72 -4.23 -9.60
N ALA A 270 17.10 -3.03 -9.16
CA ALA A 270 16.25 -1.86 -9.35
C ALA A 270 15.92 -1.83 -10.84
N PRO A 271 14.67 -1.77 -11.24
CA PRO A 271 14.36 -1.65 -12.64
C PRO A 271 15.11 -0.42 -13.14
N LYS A 272 16.15 -0.66 -13.97
CA LYS A 272 16.83 0.43 -14.67
C LYS A 272 15.72 1.22 -15.32
N SER A 273 15.63 2.50 -15.03
CA SER A 273 14.61 3.44 -15.51
C SER A 273 14.68 3.71 -17.02
N GLN A 274 15.13 2.73 -17.78
CA GLN A 274 15.17 2.77 -19.23
C GLN A 274 14.55 1.49 -19.74
N ASN A 275 13.38 1.61 -20.34
CA ASN A 275 12.59 0.59 -20.98
C ASN A 275 11.87 -0.36 -20.00
N SER A 276 10.76 0.11 -19.41
CA SER A 276 9.82 -0.81 -18.79
C SER A 276 9.29 -1.77 -19.86
N LEU A 277 9.23 -3.05 -19.54
CA LEU A 277 8.61 -4.08 -20.40
C LEU A 277 7.17 -3.72 -20.82
N TRP A 278 6.57 -2.75 -20.15
CA TRP A 278 5.24 -2.19 -20.45
C TRP A 278 5.24 -1.26 -21.67
N ASP A 279 6.37 -0.59 -21.98
CA ASP A 279 6.46 0.30 -23.15
C ASP A 279 6.63 -0.48 -24.46
N GLN A 280 7.12 -1.72 -24.39
CA GLN A 280 7.32 -2.54 -25.59
C GLN A 280 6.09 -3.38 -25.98
N ASN A 281 5.12 -3.60 -25.09
CA ASN A 281 3.95 -4.43 -25.35
C ASN A 281 2.66 -3.65 -25.66
N LEU A 282 2.70 -2.33 -25.70
CA LEU A 282 1.53 -1.51 -26.04
C LEU A 282 1.15 -1.55 -27.53
N THR A 283 2.07 -1.98 -28.42
CA THR A 283 1.80 -2.12 -29.85
C THR A 283 0.89 -3.30 -30.19
N ALA A 284 0.76 -4.30 -29.30
CA ALA A 284 -0.12 -5.46 -29.52
C ALA A 284 -1.62 -5.15 -29.43
N PHE A 285 -1.99 -3.97 -28.94
CA PHE A 285 -3.40 -3.56 -28.78
C PHE A 285 -3.88 -2.54 -29.83
N ASP A 286 -2.96 -1.93 -30.60
CA ASP A 286 -3.34 -0.97 -31.65
C ASP A 286 -3.78 -1.65 -32.96
N ASP A 287 -3.47 -2.94 -33.14
CA ASP A 287 -3.82 -3.71 -34.36
C ASP A 287 -5.20 -4.37 -34.28
N LEU A 288 -6.00 -4.12 -33.23
CA LEU A 288 -7.37 -4.60 -33.09
C LEU A 288 -8.38 -3.46 -33.28
N ARG A 289 -8.31 -2.82 -34.45
CA ARG A 289 -9.43 -2.02 -34.98
C ARG A 289 -10.12 -2.76 -36.12
#